data_a183324640937ec0a139964432d2ae74
#
_entry.id   a183324640937ec0a139964432d2ae74
#
_cell.length_a   1.000
_cell.length_b   1.000
_cell.length_c   1.000
_cell.angle_alpha   90.00
_cell.angle_beta   90.00
_cell.angle_gamma   90.00
#
_symmetry.space_group_name_H-M   'P 1'
#
loop_
_entity.id
_entity.type
_entity.pdbx_description
1 polymer ?
#
loop_
_entity_poly.entity_id
_entity_poly.type
_entity_poly.pdbx_seq_one_letter_code
_entity_poly.pdbx_strand_id
1 'polypeptide(L)'
;EGVLWWTQFSAHVWYDTPEFRENFKKLLRQWVKERRNSPSVVMWGLQNESTLPKEFAEECSEIIREMDPTARTMRVITTCNGGDGTDWNVIQNWSGTYGGDVNKYGRELSQKNQLLNGEYGAWRSIGLHTEPAAFDVNGVWSEERMCQLMETKIRLAEQAKDSVCGQFQWIFSSHDNPGRRQPDEAYRRIDKVGPFNYKGLVTPWEEPLDVYYMYRANYVPASEDPMVYLASHTWEDRFATGRRRATIEAYSNCDSVLLYNDAVDAEYLGRKLNHGVGTHFMWENRDIRYNVLRAVGYFKGKPAAEDVLVLNGLEKAPHFEALYCGSAIVPVAADRLNGTDLLKGAEGYTYLYRLNCGGDAYTDTYGQVWAQDNSRYSHSWAESFVHPSDSVQLLSPY
;
A
#
# COMPACT_ATOMS: atom_id res chain seq x y z
N GLU A 1 -7.52 20.78 -2.17
CA GLU A 1 -6.47 19.74 -2.18
C GLU A 1 -6.26 19.12 -3.58
N GLY A 2 -7.09 19.43 -4.59
CA GLY A 2 -6.91 18.97 -5.97
C GLY A 2 -7.29 17.53 -6.26
N VAL A 3 -7.83 16.79 -5.29
CA VAL A 3 -8.26 15.40 -5.47
C VAL A 3 -9.72 15.35 -5.91
N LEU A 4 -9.99 14.63 -7.00
CA LEU A 4 -11.36 14.37 -7.45
C LEU A 4 -11.96 13.21 -6.68
N TRP A 5 -13.24 13.33 -6.30
CA TRP A 5 -13.95 12.35 -5.51
C TRP A 5 -15.10 11.71 -6.27
N TRP A 6 -15.08 10.40 -6.36
CA TRP A 6 -16.26 9.60 -6.53
C TRP A 6 -16.78 9.28 -5.12
N THR A 7 -17.72 10.08 -4.64
CA THR A 7 -18.30 9.84 -3.31
C THR A 7 -19.33 8.74 -3.38
N GLN A 8 -19.24 7.75 -2.50
CA GLN A 8 -20.13 6.61 -2.50
C GLN A 8 -20.97 6.58 -1.21
N PHE A 9 -22.27 6.37 -1.36
CA PHE A 9 -23.19 6.22 -0.26
C PHE A 9 -22.97 4.86 0.42
N SER A 10 -23.02 4.80 1.74
CA SER A 10 -22.67 3.60 2.51
C SER A 10 -23.80 2.55 2.46
N ALA A 11 -24.14 2.09 1.27
CA ALA A 11 -25.15 1.06 1.02
C ALA A 11 -24.48 -0.18 0.45
N HIS A 12 -24.29 -1.19 1.29
CA HIS A 12 -23.69 -2.49 0.93
C HIS A 12 -24.66 -3.65 1.15
N VAL A 13 -25.68 -3.46 1.98
CA VAL A 13 -26.72 -4.43 2.26
C VAL A 13 -28.06 -3.85 1.86
N TRP A 14 -28.91 -4.67 1.28
CA TRP A 14 -30.23 -4.30 0.86
C TRP A 14 -31.30 -5.18 1.51
N TYR A 15 -32.33 -4.51 2.08
CA TYR A 15 -33.56 -5.12 2.54
C TYR A 15 -34.74 -4.42 1.88
N ASP A 16 -35.58 -5.14 1.14
CA ASP A 16 -36.71 -4.53 0.44
C ASP A 16 -37.94 -4.45 1.34
N THR A 17 -37.89 -3.51 2.28
CA THR A 17 -39.05 -3.14 3.13
C THR A 17 -39.33 -1.65 3.02
N PRO A 18 -40.60 -1.22 3.23
CA PRO A 18 -40.97 0.19 3.22
C PRO A 18 -40.12 1.04 4.17
N GLU A 19 -39.86 0.54 5.36
CA GLU A 19 -39.09 1.22 6.40
C GLU A 19 -37.62 1.41 5.97
N PHE A 20 -37.04 0.41 5.34
CA PHE A 20 -35.66 0.51 4.81
C PHE A 20 -35.60 1.53 3.69
N ARG A 21 -36.53 1.49 2.74
CA ARG A 21 -36.60 2.46 1.62
C ARG A 21 -36.74 3.90 2.14
N GLU A 22 -37.63 4.15 3.10
CA GLU A 22 -37.80 5.49 3.67
C GLU A 22 -36.55 5.96 4.43
N ASN A 23 -35.95 5.12 5.23
CA ASN A 23 -34.71 5.46 5.93
C ASN A 23 -33.55 5.69 4.95
N PHE A 24 -33.43 4.90 3.91
CA PHE A 24 -32.44 5.07 2.84
C PHE A 24 -32.58 6.45 2.19
N LYS A 25 -33.78 6.81 1.75
CA LYS A 25 -34.05 8.13 1.13
C LYS A 25 -33.75 9.30 2.08
N LYS A 26 -34.10 9.16 3.36
CA LYS A 26 -33.82 10.18 4.39
C LYS A 26 -32.31 10.40 4.53
N LEU A 27 -31.53 9.33 4.70
CA LEU A 27 -30.08 9.38 4.81
C LEU A 27 -29.42 9.88 3.54
N LEU A 28 -29.91 9.43 2.37
CA LEU A 28 -29.44 9.90 1.06
C LEU A 28 -29.59 11.42 0.91
N ARG A 29 -30.75 12.00 1.27
CA ARG A 29 -30.96 13.44 1.22
C ARG A 29 -29.98 14.20 2.12
N GLN A 30 -29.74 13.71 3.32
CA GLN A 30 -28.78 14.31 4.23
C GLN A 30 -27.36 14.25 3.63
N TRP A 31 -26.94 13.09 3.15
CA TRP A 31 -25.64 12.86 2.57
C TRP A 31 -25.37 13.74 1.34
N VAL A 32 -26.36 13.89 0.43
CA VAL A 32 -26.25 14.81 -0.72
C VAL A 32 -26.16 16.26 -0.24
N LYS A 33 -26.99 16.68 0.71
CA LYS A 33 -26.97 18.02 1.27
C LYS A 33 -25.58 18.42 1.82
N GLU A 34 -24.91 17.49 2.47
CA GLU A 34 -23.58 17.73 3.06
C GLU A 34 -22.48 17.88 2.00
N ARG A 35 -22.61 17.24 0.84
CA ARG A 35 -21.53 17.10 -0.15
C ARG A 35 -21.71 17.85 -1.46
N ARG A 36 -22.94 18.21 -1.83
CA ARG A 36 -23.26 18.80 -3.14
C ARG A 36 -22.49 20.07 -3.48
N ASN A 37 -22.08 20.84 -2.47
CA ASN A 37 -21.35 22.09 -2.65
C ASN A 37 -19.82 21.86 -2.77
N SER A 38 -19.34 20.63 -2.69
CA SER A 38 -17.92 20.31 -2.87
C SER A 38 -17.61 20.21 -4.38
N PRO A 39 -16.75 21.08 -4.95
CA PRO A 39 -16.35 20.99 -6.35
C PRO A 39 -15.52 19.74 -6.66
N SER A 40 -14.90 19.15 -5.66
CA SER A 40 -14.13 17.91 -5.81
C SER A 40 -14.99 16.68 -6.07
N VAL A 41 -16.27 16.70 -5.69
CA VAL A 41 -17.20 15.59 -5.99
C VAL A 41 -17.56 15.63 -7.46
N VAL A 42 -17.13 14.63 -8.21
CA VAL A 42 -17.38 14.50 -9.66
C VAL A 42 -18.39 13.40 -10.01
N MET A 43 -18.57 12.44 -9.10
CA MET A 43 -19.50 11.33 -9.26
C MET A 43 -20.24 11.04 -7.97
N TRP A 44 -21.52 10.67 -8.10
CA TRP A 44 -22.36 10.19 -7.02
C TRP A 44 -22.50 8.67 -7.09
N GLY A 45 -21.94 7.93 -6.16
CA GLY A 45 -22.12 6.49 -6.02
C GLY A 45 -23.34 6.19 -5.14
N LEU A 46 -24.36 5.55 -5.70
CA LEU A 46 -25.59 5.26 -4.97
C LEU A 46 -25.45 4.07 -4.03
N GLN A 47 -24.70 3.05 -4.45
CA GLN A 47 -24.49 1.83 -3.63
C GLN A 47 -23.32 0.99 -4.14
N ASN A 48 -22.83 0.09 -3.29
CA ASN A 48 -21.72 -0.81 -3.58
C ASN A 48 -22.11 -2.27 -3.29
N GLU A 49 -21.83 -3.18 -4.23
CA GLU A 49 -21.98 -4.65 -4.11
C GLU A 49 -23.34 -5.10 -3.58
N SER A 50 -24.36 -4.34 -3.85
CA SER A 50 -25.72 -4.57 -3.39
C SER A 50 -26.66 -4.25 -4.54
N THR A 51 -27.69 -5.04 -4.75
CA THR A 51 -28.60 -4.85 -5.86
C THR A 51 -29.85 -4.12 -5.41
N LEU A 52 -29.94 -2.83 -5.66
CA LEU A 52 -31.19 -2.07 -5.51
C LEU A 52 -32.19 -2.50 -6.61
N PRO A 53 -33.50 -2.58 -6.31
CA PRO A 53 -34.50 -2.62 -7.36
C PRO A 53 -34.36 -1.41 -8.29
N LYS A 54 -34.47 -1.66 -9.59
CA LYS A 54 -34.23 -0.63 -10.63
C LYS A 54 -35.06 0.62 -10.39
N GLU A 55 -36.37 0.46 -10.13
CA GLU A 55 -37.28 1.57 -9.88
C GLU A 55 -36.88 2.40 -8.65
N PHE A 56 -36.34 1.75 -7.62
CA PHE A 56 -35.87 2.45 -6.44
C PHE A 56 -34.55 3.18 -6.68
N ALA A 57 -33.66 2.60 -7.47
CA ALA A 57 -32.44 3.28 -7.90
C ALA A 57 -32.75 4.50 -8.78
N GLU A 58 -33.73 4.42 -9.65
CA GLU A 58 -34.26 5.54 -10.44
C GLU A 58 -34.84 6.65 -9.56
N GLU A 59 -35.68 6.28 -8.56
CA GLU A 59 -36.22 7.24 -7.56
C GLU A 59 -35.07 7.95 -6.78
N CYS A 60 -34.09 7.20 -6.30
CA CYS A 60 -32.94 7.77 -5.61
C CYS A 60 -32.08 8.66 -6.49
N SER A 61 -31.93 8.31 -7.77
CA SER A 61 -31.22 9.13 -8.75
C SER A 61 -31.92 10.48 -8.98
N GLU A 62 -33.25 10.49 -9.04
CA GLU A 62 -34.01 11.76 -9.15
C GLU A 62 -33.88 12.61 -7.87
N ILE A 63 -33.87 12.00 -6.67
CA ILE A 63 -33.60 12.73 -5.43
C ILE A 63 -32.25 13.44 -5.50
N ILE A 64 -31.20 12.76 -5.99
CA ILE A 64 -29.87 13.37 -6.13
C ILE A 64 -29.94 14.54 -7.12
N ARG A 65 -30.60 14.37 -8.28
CA ARG A 65 -30.71 15.41 -9.32
C ARG A 65 -31.54 16.61 -8.89
N GLU A 66 -32.56 16.41 -8.05
CA GLU A 66 -33.34 17.49 -7.45
C GLU A 66 -32.49 18.32 -6.48
N MET A 67 -31.68 17.66 -5.67
CA MET A 67 -30.88 18.29 -4.65
C MET A 67 -29.57 18.87 -5.16
N ASP A 68 -29.02 18.28 -6.21
CA ASP A 68 -27.82 18.69 -6.92
C ASP A 68 -28.11 18.78 -8.43
N PRO A 69 -28.53 19.96 -8.93
CA PRO A 69 -28.83 20.12 -10.36
C PRO A 69 -27.65 19.82 -11.29
N THR A 70 -26.41 19.88 -10.81
CA THR A 70 -25.22 19.52 -11.61
C THR A 70 -25.20 18.02 -11.96
N ALA A 71 -25.92 17.18 -11.22
CA ALA A 71 -26.10 15.77 -11.53
C ALA A 71 -26.99 15.51 -12.78
N ARG A 72 -27.58 16.54 -13.36
CA ARG A 72 -28.28 16.44 -14.65
C ARG A 72 -27.37 16.65 -15.86
N THR A 73 -26.20 17.25 -15.68
CA THR A 73 -25.36 17.70 -16.79
C THR A 73 -23.88 17.39 -16.66
N MET A 74 -23.38 17.25 -15.45
CA MET A 74 -21.94 17.14 -15.18
C MET A 74 -21.57 15.94 -14.29
N ARG A 75 -22.26 15.78 -13.15
CA ARG A 75 -21.97 14.72 -12.18
C ARG A 75 -22.75 13.47 -12.52
N VAL A 76 -22.04 12.38 -12.78
CA VAL A 76 -22.65 11.08 -13.10
C VAL A 76 -23.12 10.40 -11.82
N ILE A 77 -24.30 9.79 -11.88
CA ILE A 77 -24.82 8.94 -10.79
C ILE A 77 -24.53 7.48 -11.15
N THR A 78 -23.94 6.73 -10.21
CA THR A 78 -23.45 5.39 -10.47
C THR A 78 -23.93 4.40 -9.43
N THR A 79 -23.96 3.14 -9.79
CA THR A 79 -23.80 2.01 -8.88
C THR A 79 -22.41 1.43 -9.06
N CYS A 80 -21.92 0.68 -8.07
CA CYS A 80 -20.68 -0.06 -8.19
C CYS A 80 -20.97 -1.54 -8.02
N ASN A 81 -20.97 -2.29 -9.13
CA ASN A 81 -21.33 -3.71 -9.19
C ASN A 81 -22.71 -3.99 -8.57
N GLY A 82 -23.70 -3.17 -8.91
CA GLY A 82 -24.96 -3.12 -8.16
C GLY A 82 -26.24 -2.91 -8.95
N GLY A 83 -26.29 -3.30 -10.20
CA GLY A 83 -27.52 -3.31 -11.00
C GLY A 83 -27.81 -2.01 -11.77
N ASP A 84 -29.02 -1.92 -12.28
CA ASP A 84 -29.51 -0.85 -13.15
C ASP A 84 -30.21 0.28 -12.38
N GLY A 85 -30.60 1.35 -13.08
CA GLY A 85 -31.39 2.46 -12.54
C GLY A 85 -30.57 3.72 -12.23
N THR A 86 -29.30 3.72 -12.57
CA THR A 86 -28.41 4.89 -12.53
C THR A 86 -27.83 5.18 -13.92
N ASP A 87 -27.07 6.26 -14.06
CA ASP A 87 -26.46 6.60 -15.33
C ASP A 87 -25.39 5.58 -15.74
N TRP A 88 -24.73 4.93 -14.77
CA TRP A 88 -23.63 4.01 -15.02
C TRP A 88 -23.48 2.96 -13.92
N ASN A 89 -23.60 1.69 -14.30
CA ASN A 89 -23.21 0.58 -13.42
C ASN A 89 -21.71 0.31 -13.60
N VAL A 90 -20.90 0.78 -12.66
CA VAL A 90 -19.45 0.63 -12.66
C VAL A 90 -19.11 -0.79 -12.21
N ILE A 91 -18.22 -1.45 -12.93
CA ILE A 91 -17.81 -2.83 -12.61
C ILE A 91 -16.72 -2.87 -11.54
N GLN A 92 -16.52 -4.05 -10.96
CA GLN A 92 -15.37 -4.42 -10.15
C GLN A 92 -14.64 -5.60 -10.80
N ASN A 93 -13.34 -5.73 -10.54
CA ASN A 93 -12.55 -6.84 -11.06
C ASN A 93 -11.51 -7.33 -10.05
N TRP A 94 -11.68 -8.56 -9.60
CA TRP A 94 -10.86 -9.21 -8.59
C TRP A 94 -9.94 -10.31 -9.13
N SER A 95 -9.75 -10.37 -10.45
CA SER A 95 -8.89 -11.38 -11.10
C SER A 95 -7.51 -11.42 -10.45
N GLY A 96 -7.08 -12.63 -10.07
CA GLY A 96 -5.81 -12.88 -9.41
C GLY A 96 -5.79 -12.64 -7.90
N THR A 97 -6.81 -11.98 -7.33
CA THR A 97 -6.92 -11.79 -5.86
C THR A 97 -7.74 -12.90 -5.23
N TYR A 98 -8.99 -13.09 -5.67
CA TYR A 98 -9.90 -14.11 -5.16
C TYR A 98 -10.06 -15.30 -6.12
N GLY A 99 -9.14 -15.46 -7.04
CA GLY A 99 -9.14 -16.46 -8.10
C GLY A 99 -9.14 -15.83 -9.49
N GLY A 100 -9.25 -16.69 -10.52
CA GLY A 100 -9.17 -16.25 -11.91
C GLY A 100 -7.75 -15.95 -12.38
N ASP A 101 -7.62 -15.74 -13.67
CA ASP A 101 -6.36 -15.45 -14.33
C ASP A 101 -6.20 -13.94 -14.51
N VAL A 102 -5.21 -13.35 -13.85
CA VAL A 102 -4.91 -11.92 -13.93
C VAL A 102 -4.64 -11.45 -15.36
N ASN A 103 -4.13 -12.32 -16.23
CA ASN A 103 -3.86 -11.97 -17.63
C ASN A 103 -5.15 -11.72 -18.45
N LYS A 104 -6.30 -12.15 -17.96
CA LYS A 104 -7.59 -11.82 -18.57
C LYS A 104 -8.08 -10.41 -18.23
N TYR A 105 -7.47 -9.76 -17.24
CA TYR A 105 -7.85 -8.43 -16.77
C TYR A 105 -7.93 -7.41 -17.89
N GLY A 106 -6.88 -7.30 -18.72
CA GLY A 106 -6.87 -6.36 -19.84
C GLY A 106 -7.99 -6.63 -20.87
N ARG A 107 -8.32 -7.90 -21.13
CA ARG A 107 -9.41 -8.27 -22.05
C ARG A 107 -10.78 -7.96 -21.45
N GLU A 108 -10.97 -8.12 -20.16
CA GLU A 108 -12.20 -7.76 -19.46
C GLU A 108 -12.39 -6.24 -19.42
N LEU A 109 -11.31 -5.47 -19.35
CA LEU A 109 -11.32 -4.01 -19.46
C LEU A 109 -11.53 -3.51 -20.90
N SER A 110 -11.15 -4.26 -21.92
CA SER A 110 -11.24 -3.89 -23.34
C SER A 110 -12.65 -4.12 -23.92
N GLN A 111 -13.68 -3.61 -23.27
CA GLN A 111 -15.06 -3.72 -23.74
C GLN A 111 -15.41 -2.57 -24.70
N LYS A 112 -16.56 -2.70 -25.43
CA LYS A 112 -16.96 -1.72 -26.44
C LYS A 112 -17.31 -0.34 -25.87
N ASN A 113 -17.70 -0.27 -24.61
CA ASN A 113 -18.07 0.97 -23.95
C ASN A 113 -16.91 1.46 -23.10
N GLN A 114 -16.79 2.76 -22.94
CA GLN A 114 -15.87 3.36 -21.99
C GLN A 114 -16.10 2.76 -20.60
N LEU A 115 -15.05 2.30 -19.96
CA LEU A 115 -15.13 1.53 -18.73
C LEU A 115 -14.37 2.23 -17.60
N LEU A 116 -14.98 2.23 -16.42
CA LEU A 116 -14.33 2.50 -15.15
C LEU A 116 -14.31 1.21 -14.36
N ASN A 117 -13.13 0.84 -13.84
CA ASN A 117 -13.05 -0.23 -12.85
C ASN A 117 -13.15 0.37 -11.45
N GLY A 118 -14.32 0.23 -10.83
CA GLY A 118 -14.63 0.88 -9.56
C GLY A 118 -13.96 0.28 -8.36
N GLU A 119 -13.48 -0.96 -8.46
CA GLU A 119 -12.73 -1.59 -7.40
C GLU A 119 -11.87 -2.74 -7.93
N TYR A 120 -10.59 -2.76 -7.58
CA TYR A 120 -9.67 -3.86 -7.82
C TYR A 120 -8.63 -3.93 -6.70
N GLY A 121 -7.83 -4.98 -6.67
CA GLY A 121 -6.75 -5.13 -5.69
C GLY A 121 -7.15 -6.00 -4.51
N ALA A 122 -7.42 -5.42 -3.37
CA ALA A 122 -7.81 -6.08 -2.12
C ALA A 122 -6.84 -7.15 -1.61
N TRP A 123 -5.58 -7.13 -2.06
CA TRP A 123 -4.56 -8.05 -1.57
C TRP A 123 -4.19 -7.71 -0.13
N ARG A 124 -4.07 -8.73 0.71
CA ARG A 124 -3.75 -8.55 2.13
C ARG A 124 -2.30 -8.86 2.38
N SER A 125 -1.57 -7.85 2.79
CA SER A 125 -0.19 -8.04 3.21
C SER A 125 0.24 -6.89 4.11
N ILE A 126 0.77 -7.21 5.28
CA ILE A 126 1.56 -6.28 6.08
C ILE A 126 2.70 -7.09 6.70
N GLY A 127 3.93 -6.71 6.40
CA GLY A 127 5.13 -7.31 6.99
C GLY A 127 5.31 -8.80 6.71
N LEU A 128 4.65 -9.35 5.69
CA LEU A 128 4.91 -10.69 5.22
C LEU A 128 5.66 -10.62 3.91
N HIS A 129 6.85 -11.21 3.87
CA HIS A 129 7.75 -11.21 2.73
C HIS A 129 8.02 -12.62 2.23
N THR A 130 8.12 -12.78 0.92
CA THR A 130 8.45 -14.05 0.27
C THR A 130 9.28 -13.82 -0.98
N GLU A 131 10.15 -14.79 -1.27
CA GLU A 131 10.87 -14.78 -2.54
C GLU A 131 9.91 -14.95 -3.73
N PRO A 132 10.14 -14.28 -4.86
CA PRO A 132 9.28 -14.37 -6.05
C PRO A 132 9.04 -15.79 -6.54
N ALA A 133 10.02 -16.68 -6.38
CA ALA A 133 9.90 -18.10 -6.76
C ALA A 133 8.84 -18.88 -5.95
N ALA A 134 8.40 -18.35 -4.81
CA ALA A 134 7.35 -18.94 -3.99
C ALA A 134 5.93 -18.44 -4.37
N PHE A 135 5.82 -17.55 -5.36
CA PHE A 135 4.53 -17.07 -5.82
C PHE A 135 3.79 -18.18 -6.56
N ASP A 136 2.71 -18.64 -5.98
CA ASP A 136 1.70 -19.39 -6.72
C ASP A 136 0.40 -18.57 -6.81
N VAL A 137 -0.48 -19.02 -7.70
CA VAL A 137 -1.73 -18.30 -8.02
C VAL A 137 -2.67 -18.23 -6.82
N ASN A 138 -2.46 -19.07 -5.80
CA ASN A 138 -3.47 -19.32 -4.78
C ASN A 138 -3.04 -18.99 -3.35
N GLY A 139 -1.82 -18.47 -3.13
CA GLY A 139 -1.58 -18.66 -1.77
C GLY A 139 -0.59 -17.84 -0.98
N VAL A 140 0.31 -17.13 -1.55
CA VAL A 140 1.24 -16.38 -0.70
C VAL A 140 0.85 -14.92 -0.60
N TRP A 141 0.28 -14.58 0.52
CA TRP A 141 -0.07 -13.21 0.89
C TRP A 141 1.19 -12.48 1.35
N SER A 142 1.91 -11.85 0.42
CA SER A 142 3.13 -11.09 0.70
C SER A 142 3.13 -9.75 -0.02
N GLU A 143 4.00 -8.85 0.41
CA GLU A 143 4.13 -7.52 -0.21
C GLU A 143 4.66 -7.64 -1.64
N GLU A 144 5.62 -8.52 -1.88
CA GLU A 144 6.16 -8.78 -3.22
C GLU A 144 5.06 -9.30 -4.17
N ARG A 145 4.22 -10.20 -3.68
CA ARG A 145 3.10 -10.71 -4.47
C ARG A 145 2.06 -9.63 -4.75
N MET A 146 1.78 -8.77 -3.77
CA MET A 146 0.90 -7.62 -3.97
C MET A 146 1.45 -6.69 -5.05
N CYS A 147 2.73 -6.34 -4.99
CA CYS A 147 3.39 -5.50 -5.99
C CYS A 147 3.29 -6.14 -7.39
N GLN A 148 3.68 -7.41 -7.53
CA GLN A 148 3.63 -8.12 -8.80
C GLN A 148 2.23 -8.14 -9.42
N LEU A 149 1.20 -8.44 -8.59
CA LEU A 149 -0.18 -8.51 -9.06
C LEU A 149 -0.71 -7.14 -9.49
N MET A 150 -0.48 -6.10 -8.66
CA MET A 150 -0.95 -4.75 -8.95
C MET A 150 -0.21 -4.14 -10.14
N GLU A 151 1.09 -4.34 -10.25
CA GLU A 151 1.87 -3.86 -11.39
C GLU A 151 1.43 -4.54 -12.70
N THR A 152 1.12 -5.84 -12.65
CA THR A 152 0.53 -6.55 -13.80
C THR A 152 -0.80 -5.90 -14.22
N LYS A 153 -1.67 -5.56 -13.28
CA LYS A 153 -2.95 -4.89 -13.55
C LYS A 153 -2.76 -3.48 -14.12
N ILE A 154 -1.81 -2.71 -13.62
CA ILE A 154 -1.44 -1.40 -14.18
C ILE A 154 -1.02 -1.56 -15.64
N ARG A 155 -0.14 -2.50 -15.94
CA ARG A 155 0.33 -2.75 -17.32
C ARG A 155 -0.81 -3.15 -18.26
N LEU A 156 -1.70 -4.03 -17.83
CA LEU A 156 -2.83 -4.47 -18.63
C LEU A 156 -3.87 -3.34 -18.82
N ALA A 157 -4.09 -2.50 -17.82
CA ALA A 157 -4.96 -1.33 -17.94
C ALA A 157 -4.36 -0.27 -18.89
N GLU A 158 -3.04 -0.03 -18.82
CA GLU A 158 -2.35 0.87 -19.76
C GLU A 158 -2.47 0.38 -21.22
N GLN A 159 -2.39 -0.92 -21.45
CA GLN A 159 -2.61 -1.52 -22.78
C GLN A 159 -4.05 -1.34 -23.26
N ALA A 160 -5.00 -1.21 -22.35
CA ALA A 160 -6.45 -1.04 -22.66
C ALA A 160 -6.94 0.42 -22.48
N LYS A 161 -6.04 1.39 -22.38
CA LYS A 161 -6.36 2.79 -22.03
C LYS A 161 -7.35 3.49 -22.98
N ASP A 162 -7.46 3.04 -24.21
CA ASP A 162 -8.44 3.57 -25.17
C ASP A 162 -9.89 3.18 -24.79
N SER A 163 -10.06 2.17 -23.94
CA SER A 163 -11.36 1.67 -23.48
C SER A 163 -11.62 1.93 -21.99
N VAL A 164 -10.58 2.18 -21.21
CA VAL A 164 -10.64 2.34 -19.74
C VAL A 164 -10.37 3.78 -19.36
N CYS A 165 -11.32 4.44 -18.71
CA CYS A 165 -11.13 5.81 -18.22
C CYS A 165 -10.45 5.90 -16.86
N GLY A 166 -10.37 4.79 -16.11
CA GLY A 166 -9.72 4.75 -14.82
C GLY A 166 -9.97 3.47 -14.04
N GLN A 167 -9.28 3.34 -12.92
CA GLN A 167 -9.45 2.22 -11.99
C GLN A 167 -9.13 2.65 -10.57
N PHE A 168 -9.86 2.09 -9.59
CA PHE A 168 -9.71 2.38 -8.17
C PHE A 168 -9.16 1.19 -7.41
N GLN A 169 -7.99 1.36 -6.82
CA GLN A 169 -7.39 0.36 -5.93
C GLN A 169 -8.12 0.33 -4.58
N TRP A 170 -8.55 -0.86 -4.16
CA TRP A 170 -9.02 -1.10 -2.83
C TRP A 170 -7.89 -1.67 -1.96
N ILE A 171 -7.29 -0.93 -1.05
CA ILE A 171 -7.63 0.44 -0.62
C ILE A 171 -6.36 1.27 -0.46
N PHE A 172 -6.48 2.59 -0.26
CA PHE A 172 -5.31 3.43 -0.03
C PHE A 172 -4.71 3.18 1.36
N SER A 173 -5.51 3.31 2.42
CA SER A 173 -5.06 3.09 3.79
C SER A 173 -5.72 1.88 4.41
N SER A 174 -4.93 0.98 5.00
CA SER A 174 -5.45 -0.03 5.90
C SER A 174 -6.16 0.63 7.08
N HIS A 175 -7.21 0.02 7.59
CA HIS A 175 -8.03 0.61 8.65
C HIS A 175 -8.61 -0.42 9.59
N ASP A 176 -9.05 0.04 10.75
CA ASP A 176 -9.79 -0.75 11.71
C ASP A 176 -11.11 -1.24 11.11
N ASN A 177 -11.44 -2.49 11.38
CA ASN A 177 -12.69 -3.09 10.98
C ASN A 177 -13.22 -4.03 12.10
N PRO A 178 -13.64 -3.46 13.21
CA PRO A 178 -14.07 -4.23 14.38
C PRO A 178 -15.21 -5.20 14.04
N GLY A 179 -15.06 -6.46 14.45
CA GLY A 179 -16.07 -7.49 14.25
C GLY A 179 -16.10 -8.15 12.88
N ARG A 180 -15.35 -7.67 11.89
CA ARG A 180 -15.24 -8.35 10.61
C ARG A 180 -14.43 -9.63 10.74
N ARG A 181 -14.96 -10.71 10.16
CA ARG A 181 -14.27 -11.99 10.02
C ARG A 181 -14.24 -12.40 8.56
N GLN A 182 -13.06 -12.74 8.06
CA GLN A 182 -12.86 -13.25 6.71
C GLN A 182 -11.96 -14.49 6.78
N PRO A 183 -12.52 -15.66 7.15
CA PRO A 183 -11.71 -16.83 7.49
C PRO A 183 -10.95 -17.42 6.31
N ASP A 184 -11.43 -17.22 5.09
CA ASP A 184 -10.91 -17.88 3.89
C ASP A 184 -9.96 -17.01 3.06
N GLU A 185 -9.72 -15.76 3.47
CA GLU A 185 -8.99 -14.80 2.66
C GLU A 185 -7.59 -14.47 3.20
N ALA A 186 -7.12 -15.16 4.24
CA ALA A 186 -5.92 -14.75 4.91
C ALA A 186 -5.00 -15.92 5.27
N TYR A 187 -3.70 -15.68 5.11
CA TYR A 187 -2.65 -16.65 5.38
C TYR A 187 -2.34 -16.74 6.89
N ARG A 188 -2.15 -15.61 7.54
CA ARG A 188 -1.84 -15.55 8.97
C ARG A 188 -3.12 -15.57 9.81
N ARG A 189 -3.03 -16.08 11.05
CA ARG A 189 -4.15 -16.08 11.99
C ARG A 189 -4.67 -14.66 12.27
N ILE A 190 -3.78 -13.68 12.38
CA ILE A 190 -4.10 -12.28 12.58
C ILE A 190 -4.92 -11.70 11.42
N ASP A 191 -4.68 -12.15 10.20
CA ASP A 191 -5.39 -11.69 9.01
C ASP A 191 -6.81 -12.27 8.94
N LYS A 192 -7.06 -13.43 9.58
CA LYS A 192 -8.36 -14.12 9.60
C LYS A 192 -9.37 -13.50 10.55
N VAL A 193 -8.87 -12.82 11.57
CA VAL A 193 -9.70 -12.26 12.64
C VAL A 193 -9.43 -10.77 12.66
N GLY A 194 -10.19 -9.97 11.89
CA GLY A 194 -10.09 -8.51 12.04
C GLY A 194 -9.79 -8.18 13.50
N PRO A 195 -9.26 -7.10 13.87
CA PRO A 195 -9.98 -5.84 13.67
C PRO A 195 -9.51 -5.01 12.48
N PHE A 196 -8.60 -5.48 11.68
CA PHE A 196 -8.03 -4.66 10.62
C PHE A 196 -8.39 -5.12 9.21
N ASN A 197 -8.51 -4.18 8.32
CA ASN A 197 -8.52 -4.39 6.88
C ASN A 197 -7.12 -4.07 6.32
N TYR A 198 -6.28 -5.09 6.13
CA TYR A 198 -4.88 -4.98 5.70
C TYR A 198 -4.71 -4.92 4.18
N LYS A 199 -5.54 -4.21 3.48
CA LYS A 199 -5.52 -4.13 2.01
C LYS A 199 -4.93 -2.82 1.49
N GLY A 200 -4.41 -1.98 2.39
CA GLY A 200 -3.90 -0.65 2.08
C GLY A 200 -2.59 -0.64 1.32
N LEU A 201 -2.37 0.45 0.60
CA LEU A 201 -1.04 0.81 0.09
C LEU A 201 -0.16 1.35 1.22
N VAL A 202 -0.82 1.83 2.27
CA VAL A 202 -0.18 2.28 3.51
C VAL A 202 -0.80 1.57 4.71
N THR A 203 -0.06 1.52 5.81
CA THR A 203 -0.54 1.00 7.10
C THR A 203 -1.65 1.90 7.68
N PRO A 204 -2.34 1.48 8.77
CA PRO A 204 -3.27 2.36 9.49
C PRO A 204 -2.62 3.63 10.07
N TRP A 205 -1.30 3.64 10.19
CA TRP A 205 -0.52 4.78 10.68
C TRP A 205 0.10 5.59 9.54
N GLU A 206 -0.36 5.36 8.30
CA GLU A 206 0.07 6.05 7.08
C GLU A 206 1.53 5.77 6.68
N GLU A 207 2.13 4.68 7.17
CA GLU A 207 3.44 4.22 6.74
C GLU A 207 3.32 3.54 5.37
N PRO A 208 4.08 3.96 4.35
CA PRO A 208 4.03 3.36 3.03
C PRO A 208 4.55 1.93 3.01
N LEU A 209 3.83 1.03 2.33
CA LEU A 209 4.27 -0.32 1.98
C LEU A 209 4.99 -0.33 0.62
N ASP A 210 5.63 -1.43 0.26
CA ASP A 210 6.34 -1.57 -1.03
C ASP A 210 5.42 -1.21 -2.22
N VAL A 211 4.17 -1.61 -2.16
CA VAL A 211 3.18 -1.34 -3.19
C VAL A 211 2.89 0.16 -3.38
N TYR A 212 3.01 0.97 -2.35
CA TYR A 212 2.90 2.43 -2.47
C TYR A 212 4.00 2.98 -3.39
N TYR A 213 5.25 2.54 -3.18
CA TYR A 213 6.38 2.95 -4.01
C TYR A 213 6.28 2.41 -5.43
N MET A 214 5.73 1.20 -5.60
CA MET A 214 5.42 0.64 -6.91
C MET A 214 4.41 1.54 -7.67
N TYR A 215 3.32 1.97 -7.02
CA TYR A 215 2.35 2.90 -7.63
C TYR A 215 2.98 4.27 -7.93
N ARG A 216 3.75 4.82 -7.00
CA ARG A 216 4.43 6.10 -7.18
C ARG A 216 5.39 6.06 -8.37
N ALA A 217 6.17 4.99 -8.51
CA ALA A 217 7.09 4.81 -9.65
C ALA A 217 6.37 4.75 -11.00
N ASN A 218 5.10 4.26 -11.03
CA ASN A 218 4.33 4.13 -12.26
C ASN A 218 3.51 5.38 -12.62
N TYR A 219 3.11 6.20 -11.63
CA TYR A 219 2.15 7.28 -11.86
C TYR A 219 2.72 8.69 -11.68
N VAL A 220 3.84 8.85 -10.97
CA VAL A 220 4.47 10.16 -10.81
C VAL A 220 5.57 10.34 -11.84
N PRO A 221 5.53 11.39 -12.67
CA PRO A 221 6.59 11.65 -13.63
C PRO A 221 7.93 11.98 -12.94
N ALA A 222 9.05 11.43 -13.41
CA ALA A 222 10.37 11.75 -12.90
C ALA A 222 10.77 13.22 -13.06
N SER A 223 10.10 13.96 -13.95
CA SER A 223 10.29 15.40 -14.11
C SER A 223 9.73 16.24 -12.97
N GLU A 224 8.79 15.67 -12.20
CA GLU A 224 8.15 16.31 -11.06
C GLU A 224 8.78 15.86 -9.74
N ASP A 225 8.94 14.53 -9.58
CA ASP A 225 9.44 13.95 -8.35
C ASP A 225 10.17 12.63 -8.67
N PRO A 226 11.47 12.68 -9.02
CA PRO A 226 12.26 11.50 -9.29
C PRO A 226 12.41 10.65 -8.02
N MET A 227 12.28 9.33 -8.16
CA MET A 227 12.39 8.41 -7.05
C MET A 227 13.11 7.12 -7.41
N VAL A 228 13.75 6.51 -6.43
CA VAL A 228 14.18 5.11 -6.39
C VAL A 228 13.77 4.54 -5.03
N TYR A 229 13.36 3.29 -5.01
CA TYR A 229 13.05 2.53 -3.80
C TYR A 229 13.51 1.08 -3.98
N LEU A 230 14.40 0.62 -3.13
CA LEU A 230 14.85 -0.76 -3.07
C LEU A 230 13.83 -1.60 -2.29
N ALA A 231 13.24 -2.57 -2.91
CA ALA A 231 12.31 -3.48 -2.24
C ALA A 231 13.09 -4.56 -1.46
N SER A 232 12.85 -4.80 -0.16
CA SER A 232 11.95 -4.09 0.72
C SER A 232 12.69 -3.55 1.91
N HIS A 233 12.37 -2.32 2.35
CA HIS A 233 12.92 -1.73 3.57
C HIS A 233 12.40 -2.38 4.86
N THR A 234 11.33 -3.17 4.77
CA THR A 234 10.76 -3.92 5.88
C THR A 234 11.21 -5.38 5.92
N TRP A 235 12.19 -5.75 5.07
CA TRP A 235 12.75 -7.10 4.99
C TRP A 235 14.29 -7.11 5.05
N GLU A 236 14.84 -6.51 6.07
CA GLU A 236 16.29 -6.41 6.29
C GLU A 236 16.93 -7.77 6.57
N ASP A 237 16.19 -8.70 7.18
CA ASP A 237 16.67 -10.04 7.58
C ASP A 237 16.63 -11.08 6.45
N ARG A 238 16.37 -10.70 5.20
CA ARG A 238 16.26 -11.64 4.07
C ARG A 238 17.50 -12.52 3.85
N PHE A 239 18.65 -12.11 4.36
CA PHE A 239 19.93 -12.84 4.30
C PHE A 239 20.36 -13.49 5.63
N ALA A 240 19.58 -13.41 6.67
CA ALA A 240 19.92 -13.96 8.00
C ALA A 240 20.21 -15.46 8.00
N THR A 241 19.70 -16.22 7.03
CA THR A 241 19.96 -17.67 6.88
C THR A 241 21.30 -18.00 6.22
N GLY A 242 22.16 -17.01 5.94
CA GLY A 242 23.43 -17.20 5.26
C GLY A 242 23.34 -17.35 3.74
N ARG A 243 22.17 -17.24 3.16
CA ARG A 243 21.97 -17.18 1.71
C ARG A 243 22.54 -15.86 1.19
N ARG A 244 23.32 -15.90 0.11
CA ARG A 244 23.91 -14.70 -0.51
C ARG A 244 23.34 -14.36 -1.87
N ARG A 245 22.74 -15.33 -2.59
CA ARG A 245 22.16 -15.10 -3.90
C ARG A 245 20.69 -14.73 -3.81
N ALA A 246 20.34 -13.60 -4.41
CA ALA A 246 18.98 -13.08 -4.44
C ALA A 246 18.70 -12.34 -5.76
N THR A 247 17.44 -12.16 -6.02
CA THR A 247 16.93 -11.15 -6.95
C THR A 247 16.73 -9.86 -6.16
N ILE A 248 17.33 -8.78 -6.64
CA ILE A 248 17.13 -7.44 -6.07
C ILE A 248 16.17 -6.69 -6.98
N GLU A 249 15.14 -6.13 -6.41
CA GLU A 249 14.11 -5.37 -7.09
C GLU A 249 14.14 -3.90 -6.63
N ALA A 250 13.86 -2.99 -7.56
CA ALA A 250 13.71 -1.58 -7.26
C ALA A 250 12.57 -0.97 -8.08
N TYR A 251 11.78 -0.13 -7.42
CA TYR A 251 10.76 0.70 -8.06
C TYR A 251 11.33 2.08 -8.31
N SER A 252 11.22 2.57 -9.52
CA SER A 252 11.72 3.89 -9.89
C SER A 252 11.01 4.43 -11.13
N ASN A 253 10.80 5.73 -11.17
CA ASN A 253 10.31 6.46 -12.34
C ASN A 253 11.46 7.06 -13.19
N CYS A 254 12.71 6.86 -12.79
CA CYS A 254 13.88 7.31 -13.53
C CYS A 254 14.09 6.53 -14.84
N ASP A 255 14.87 7.10 -15.78
CA ASP A 255 15.17 6.46 -17.06
C ASP A 255 16.03 5.20 -16.90
N SER A 256 16.86 5.17 -15.87
CA SER A 256 17.70 4.02 -15.52
C SER A 256 18.09 4.03 -14.06
N VAL A 257 18.42 2.86 -13.53
CA VAL A 257 18.93 2.68 -12.17
C VAL A 257 20.23 1.90 -12.20
N LEU A 258 21.23 2.37 -11.46
CA LEU A 258 22.47 1.68 -11.16
C LEU A 258 22.40 1.09 -9.77
N LEU A 259 22.84 -0.15 -9.62
CA LEU A 259 22.86 -0.85 -8.33
C LEU A 259 24.30 -1.14 -7.89
N TYR A 260 24.59 -0.90 -6.64
CA TYR A 260 25.85 -1.17 -5.97
C TYR A 260 25.65 -1.98 -4.69
N ASN A 261 26.63 -2.84 -4.35
CA ASN A 261 26.65 -3.56 -3.07
C ASN A 261 27.64 -2.93 -2.09
N ASP A 262 27.61 -1.61 -1.99
CA ASP A 262 28.39 -0.80 -1.05
C ASP A 262 27.70 0.55 -0.84
N ALA A 263 28.17 1.33 0.13
CA ALA A 263 27.67 2.67 0.44
C ALA A 263 28.13 3.75 -0.57
N VAL A 264 29.07 3.43 -1.45
CA VAL A 264 29.62 4.33 -2.49
C VAL A 264 29.55 3.64 -3.86
N ASP A 265 30.05 4.31 -4.91
CA ASP A 265 30.12 3.76 -6.28
C ASP A 265 31.20 2.64 -6.39
N ALA A 266 31.11 1.64 -5.49
CA ALA A 266 31.94 0.45 -5.48
C ALA A 266 31.06 -0.80 -5.52
N GLU A 267 31.64 -1.97 -5.84
CA GLU A 267 30.93 -3.24 -5.95
C GLU A 267 29.67 -3.13 -6.86
N TYR A 268 29.90 -2.68 -8.08
CA TYR A 268 28.86 -2.41 -9.08
C TYR A 268 28.15 -3.69 -9.52
N LEU A 269 26.83 -3.74 -9.34
CA LEU A 269 25.98 -4.88 -9.69
C LEU A 269 25.29 -4.74 -11.06
N GLY A 270 25.32 -3.57 -11.65
CA GLY A 270 24.82 -3.33 -13.00
C GLY A 270 23.81 -2.21 -13.12
N ARG A 271 23.60 -1.78 -14.38
CA ARG A 271 22.60 -0.78 -14.77
C ARG A 271 21.41 -1.47 -15.42
N LYS A 272 20.22 -1.00 -15.10
CA LYS A 272 18.98 -1.38 -15.77
C LYS A 272 18.29 -0.14 -16.34
N LEU A 273 17.54 -0.33 -17.43
CA LEU A 273 16.75 0.72 -18.08
C LEU A 273 15.29 0.57 -17.70
N ASN A 274 14.57 1.67 -17.72
CA ASN A 274 13.12 1.70 -17.57
C ASN A 274 12.45 1.15 -18.84
N HIS A 275 11.49 0.28 -18.69
CA HIS A 275 10.73 -0.33 -19.79
C HIS A 275 9.29 0.18 -19.89
N GLY A 276 8.95 1.24 -19.16
CA GLY A 276 7.65 1.89 -19.19
C GLY A 276 6.69 1.43 -18.09
N VAL A 277 5.46 1.89 -18.19
CA VAL A 277 4.41 1.66 -17.18
C VAL A 277 4.14 0.17 -16.97
N GLY A 278 4.01 -0.23 -15.73
CA GLY A 278 3.80 -1.61 -15.31
C GLY A 278 5.07 -2.48 -15.36
N THR A 279 6.24 -1.86 -15.19
CA THR A 279 7.55 -2.53 -15.08
C THR A 279 8.38 -1.92 -13.96
N HIS A 280 9.28 -2.72 -13.41
CA HIS A 280 10.26 -2.31 -12.41
C HIS A 280 11.66 -2.78 -12.78
N PHE A 281 12.64 -2.43 -11.97
CA PHE A 281 14.04 -2.78 -12.18
C PHE A 281 14.39 -4.04 -11.41
N MET A 282 15.00 -5.02 -12.08
CA MET A 282 15.31 -6.33 -11.49
C MET A 282 16.74 -6.76 -11.80
N TRP A 283 17.50 -7.14 -10.78
CA TRP A 283 18.83 -7.73 -10.86
C TRP A 283 18.75 -9.19 -10.39
N GLU A 284 18.51 -10.08 -11.32
CA GLU A 284 18.30 -11.50 -11.01
C GLU A 284 19.60 -12.19 -10.57
N ASN A 285 19.47 -13.11 -9.61
CA ASN A 285 20.49 -14.05 -9.17
C ASN A 285 21.87 -13.39 -8.86
N ARG A 286 21.84 -12.23 -8.16
CA ARG A 286 23.06 -11.54 -7.77
C ARG A 286 23.64 -12.13 -6.49
N ASP A 287 24.98 -12.19 -6.43
CA ASP A 287 25.71 -12.51 -5.21
C ASP A 287 25.85 -11.24 -4.38
N ILE A 288 25.18 -11.18 -3.24
CA ILE A 288 25.17 -10.04 -2.33
C ILE A 288 26.09 -10.37 -1.18
N ARG A 289 27.23 -9.74 -1.17
CA ARG A 289 28.27 -9.98 -0.18
C ARG A 289 28.16 -9.07 1.03
N TYR A 290 27.93 -7.79 0.78
CA TYR A 290 27.96 -6.75 1.79
C TYR A 290 26.58 -6.32 2.23
N ASN A 291 26.50 -5.84 3.45
CA ASN A 291 25.26 -5.46 4.11
C ASN A 291 24.64 -4.13 3.62
N VAL A 292 25.16 -3.53 2.56
CA VAL A 292 24.59 -2.30 1.98
C VAL A 292 24.25 -2.54 0.52
N LEU A 293 23.01 -2.24 0.15
CA LEU A 293 22.59 -2.03 -1.22
C LEU A 293 22.32 -0.54 -1.43
N ARG A 294 22.85 0.01 -2.52
CA ARG A 294 22.64 1.39 -2.91
C ARG A 294 22.20 1.45 -4.36
N ALA A 295 21.07 2.11 -4.61
CA ALA A 295 20.52 2.29 -5.93
C ALA A 295 20.49 3.77 -6.32
N VAL A 296 21.01 4.11 -7.50
CA VAL A 296 21.05 5.49 -8.02
C VAL A 296 20.21 5.57 -9.28
N GLY A 297 19.16 6.38 -9.25
CA GLY A 297 18.29 6.68 -10.38
C GLY A 297 18.81 7.84 -11.22
N TYR A 298 18.84 7.66 -12.52
CA TYR A 298 19.25 8.66 -13.49
C TYR A 298 18.06 9.14 -14.32
N PHE A 299 17.89 10.45 -14.37
CA PHE A 299 16.89 11.08 -15.23
C PHE A 299 17.60 12.07 -16.18
N LYS A 300 17.36 11.95 -17.49
CA LYS A 300 18.02 12.72 -18.54
C LYS A 300 19.56 12.72 -18.42
N GLY A 301 20.10 11.54 -18.07
CA GLY A 301 21.55 11.31 -17.99
C GLY A 301 22.21 11.86 -16.72
N LYS A 302 21.46 12.37 -15.75
CA LYS A 302 22.00 12.88 -14.47
C LYS A 302 21.44 12.09 -13.30
N PRO A 303 22.23 11.89 -12.22
CA PRO A 303 21.70 11.37 -10.96
C PRO A 303 20.53 12.26 -10.49
N ALA A 304 19.41 11.67 -10.13
CA ALA A 304 18.19 12.37 -9.78
C ALA A 304 17.55 11.87 -8.48
N ALA A 305 17.76 10.59 -8.16
CA ALA A 305 17.25 9.99 -6.93
C ALA A 305 18.21 8.88 -6.46
N GLU A 306 18.13 8.56 -5.20
CA GLU A 306 18.96 7.54 -4.59
C GLU A 306 18.21 6.86 -3.46
N ASP A 307 18.50 5.57 -3.25
CA ASP A 307 18.02 4.81 -2.11
C ASP A 307 19.09 3.86 -1.58
N VAL A 308 19.09 3.68 -0.27
CA VAL A 308 20.06 2.84 0.44
C VAL A 308 19.32 1.90 1.38
N LEU A 309 19.63 0.61 1.27
CA LEU A 309 19.09 -0.43 2.13
C LEU A 309 20.22 -1.12 2.89
N VAL A 310 20.14 -1.11 4.21
CA VAL A 310 21.06 -1.85 5.10
C VAL A 310 20.44 -3.19 5.45
N LEU A 311 21.21 -4.26 5.26
CA LEU A 311 20.76 -5.64 5.38
C LEU A 311 21.45 -6.37 6.54
N ASN A 312 20.75 -7.24 7.23
CA ASN A 312 21.28 -8.08 8.28
C ASN A 312 21.86 -9.39 7.72
N GLY A 313 22.76 -10.00 8.49
CA GLY A 313 23.32 -11.32 8.16
C GLY A 313 24.40 -11.34 7.06
N LEU A 314 24.90 -10.19 6.63
CA LEU A 314 25.95 -10.03 5.63
C LEU A 314 27.21 -9.37 6.19
N GLU A 315 28.31 -9.45 5.45
CA GLU A 315 29.56 -8.77 5.81
C GLU A 315 29.37 -7.24 5.76
N LYS A 316 29.96 -6.52 6.72
CA LYS A 316 29.91 -5.07 6.70
C LYS A 316 30.55 -4.53 5.42
N ALA A 317 29.88 -3.60 4.77
CA ALA A 317 30.36 -2.99 3.55
C ALA A 317 31.70 -2.27 3.77
N PRO A 318 32.63 -2.31 2.81
CA PRO A 318 33.95 -1.66 2.95
C PRO A 318 33.87 -0.16 3.24
N HIS A 319 32.88 0.51 2.65
CA HIS A 319 32.67 1.96 2.81
C HIS A 319 31.43 2.28 3.66
N PHE A 320 31.03 1.37 4.56
CA PHE A 320 29.83 1.53 5.40
C PHE A 320 29.80 2.88 6.12
N GLU A 321 30.96 3.37 6.59
CA GLU A 321 31.05 4.65 7.30
C GLU A 321 30.69 5.86 6.43
N ALA A 322 30.69 5.73 5.12
CA ALA A 322 30.25 6.79 4.21
C ALA A 322 28.77 7.15 4.39
N LEU A 323 27.95 6.23 4.90
CA LEU A 323 26.55 6.49 5.26
C LEU A 323 26.40 7.57 6.35
N TYR A 324 27.44 7.78 7.15
CA TYR A 324 27.44 8.70 8.29
C TYR A 324 28.33 9.92 8.08
N CYS A 325 29.13 9.97 7.01
CA CYS A 325 30.15 11.00 6.81
C CYS A 325 29.73 12.16 5.91
N GLY A 326 28.51 12.65 6.03
CA GLY A 326 28.11 13.95 5.46
C GLY A 326 28.01 14.03 3.93
N SER A 327 28.09 12.95 3.20
CA SER A 327 27.60 12.86 1.83
C SER A 327 26.09 12.79 1.85
N ALA A 328 25.42 13.31 0.81
CA ALA A 328 23.97 13.53 0.76
C ALA A 328 23.06 12.30 0.91
N ILE A 329 23.56 11.21 1.43
CA ILE A 329 22.84 9.97 1.69
C ILE A 329 22.76 9.82 3.19
N VAL A 330 21.75 10.43 3.76
CA VAL A 330 21.30 10.08 5.10
C VAL A 330 20.16 9.10 4.89
N PRO A 331 20.26 7.86 5.38
CA PRO A 331 19.09 6.98 5.41
C PRO A 331 17.95 7.75 6.09
N VAL A 332 16.74 7.68 5.54
CA VAL A 332 15.55 8.40 6.08
C VAL A 332 15.36 8.11 7.58
N ALA A 333 15.80 6.94 8.05
CA ALA A 333 15.85 6.59 9.45
C ALA A 333 16.85 7.43 10.28
N ALA A 334 18.01 7.79 9.71
CA ALA A 334 19.00 8.60 10.42
C ALA A 334 18.59 10.08 10.48
N ASP A 335 17.89 10.61 9.48
CA ASP A 335 17.33 11.96 9.54
C ASP A 335 16.25 12.11 10.61
N ARG A 336 15.48 11.08 10.86
CA ARG A 336 14.53 11.07 11.99
C ARG A 336 15.23 11.03 13.35
N LEU A 337 16.43 10.49 13.40
CA LEU A 337 17.24 10.42 14.63
C LEU A 337 18.12 11.64 14.82
N ASN A 338 18.52 12.35 13.76
CA ASN A 338 19.38 13.54 13.84
C ASN A 338 18.66 14.81 14.32
N GLY A 339 17.33 14.83 14.35
CA GLY A 339 16.56 15.98 14.86
C GLY A 339 16.39 16.02 16.36
N THR A 340 16.27 14.88 17.00
CA THR A 340 16.12 14.75 18.46
C THR A 340 16.67 13.40 18.88
N ASP A 341 17.69 13.41 19.71
CA ASP A 341 18.08 12.19 20.40
C ASP A 341 16.96 11.78 21.36
N LEU A 342 16.11 10.86 20.89
CA LEU A 342 14.90 10.41 21.59
C LEU A 342 15.22 9.74 22.94
N LEU A 343 16.46 9.27 23.10
CA LEU A 343 16.92 8.66 24.36
C LEU A 343 17.34 9.75 25.35
N LYS A 344 17.74 10.91 24.89
CA LYS A 344 18.08 12.03 25.75
C LYS A 344 16.82 12.65 26.34
N GLY A 345 16.70 12.58 27.65
CA GLY A 345 15.56 13.19 28.35
C GLY A 345 15.42 14.68 28.03
N ALA A 346 14.20 15.14 27.79
CA ALA A 346 13.93 16.55 27.56
C ALA A 346 14.15 17.35 28.84
N GLU A 347 14.80 18.50 28.73
CA GLU A 347 15.05 19.40 29.84
C GLU A 347 13.75 19.91 30.46
N GLY A 348 13.64 19.86 31.78
CA GLY A 348 12.43 20.27 32.51
C GLY A 348 11.35 19.19 32.64
N TYR A 349 11.57 17.99 32.14
CA TYR A 349 10.65 16.85 32.28
C TYR A 349 11.20 15.78 33.19
N THR A 350 10.34 15.21 34.04
CA THR A 350 10.62 14.00 34.82
C THR A 350 9.89 12.84 34.19
N TYR A 351 10.64 11.85 33.70
CA TYR A 351 10.08 10.66 33.10
C TYR A 351 9.58 9.70 34.18
N LEU A 352 8.28 9.42 34.18
CA LEU A 352 7.67 8.50 35.14
C LEU A 352 7.88 7.04 34.74
N TYR A 353 7.92 6.77 33.44
CA TYR A 353 8.10 5.44 32.87
C TYR A 353 9.01 5.51 31.65
N ARG A 354 9.85 4.48 31.49
CA ARG A 354 10.57 4.15 30.27
C ARG A 354 10.32 2.68 30.01
N LEU A 355 9.69 2.35 28.91
CA LEU A 355 9.35 0.99 28.52
C LEU A 355 10.01 0.65 27.19
N ASN A 356 10.67 -0.51 27.13
CA ASN A 356 11.19 -1.07 25.90
C ASN A 356 10.10 -1.96 25.27
N CYS A 357 9.24 -1.36 24.46
CA CYS A 357 8.09 -2.05 23.86
C CYS A 357 8.56 -3.22 22.98
N GLY A 358 8.08 -4.43 23.30
CA GLY A 358 8.45 -5.66 22.62
C GLY A 358 9.82 -6.24 22.99
N GLY A 359 10.53 -5.66 23.97
CA GLY A 359 11.87 -6.09 24.36
C GLY A 359 12.10 -6.26 25.86
N ASP A 360 13.27 -6.83 26.20
CA ASP A 360 13.73 -6.98 27.57
C ASP A 360 14.17 -5.64 28.19
N ALA A 361 14.33 -5.61 29.50
CA ALA A 361 14.88 -4.44 30.17
C ALA A 361 16.32 -4.16 29.70
N TYR A 362 16.64 -2.89 29.46
CA TYR A 362 17.99 -2.49 29.07
C TYR A 362 18.36 -1.12 29.67
N THR A 363 19.65 -0.82 29.65
CA THR A 363 20.17 0.49 30.04
C THR A 363 20.75 1.18 28.81
N ASP A 364 20.25 2.37 28.51
CA ASP A 364 20.70 3.15 27.35
C ASP A 364 22.07 3.81 27.55
N THR A 365 22.55 4.49 26.52
CA THR A 365 23.86 5.19 26.51
C THR A 365 23.93 6.35 27.48
N TYR A 366 22.81 6.83 28.00
CA TYR A 366 22.73 7.87 29.05
C TYR A 366 22.59 7.29 30.46
N GLY A 367 22.68 5.97 30.60
CA GLY A 367 22.54 5.29 31.89
C GLY A 367 21.10 5.20 32.40
N GLN A 368 20.11 5.44 31.55
CA GLN A 368 18.68 5.37 31.89
C GLN A 368 18.19 3.93 31.75
N VAL A 369 17.48 3.46 32.76
CA VAL A 369 16.92 2.09 32.75
C VAL A 369 15.56 2.13 32.07
N TRP A 370 15.39 1.30 31.04
CA TRP A 370 14.14 1.01 30.37
C TRP A 370 13.61 -0.33 30.87
N ALA A 371 12.39 -0.31 31.37
CA ALA A 371 11.77 -1.52 31.86
C ALA A 371 11.36 -2.43 30.69
N GLN A 372 11.40 -3.72 30.92
CA GLN A 372 10.86 -4.73 30.00
C GLN A 372 9.37 -4.49 29.73
N ASP A 373 8.96 -4.71 28.50
CA ASP A 373 7.53 -4.75 28.14
C ASP A 373 6.84 -5.95 28.79
N ASN A 374 5.71 -5.69 29.41
CA ASN A 374 4.87 -6.73 29.99
C ASN A 374 3.42 -6.28 30.11
N SER A 375 2.50 -7.23 30.30
CA SER A 375 1.05 -7.03 30.37
C SER A 375 0.57 -6.04 31.45
N ARG A 376 1.42 -5.67 32.40
CA ARG A 376 1.09 -4.69 33.43
C ARG A 376 1.16 -3.24 32.91
N TYR A 377 2.03 -2.98 31.94
CA TYR A 377 2.33 -1.64 31.45
C TYR A 377 1.88 -1.42 30.00
N SER A 378 1.82 -2.47 29.22
CA SER A 378 1.33 -2.40 27.87
C SER A 378 0.21 -3.42 27.68
N HIS A 379 -0.95 -2.93 27.26
CA HIS A 379 -1.89 -3.76 26.57
C HIS A 379 -1.49 -3.77 25.09
N SER A 380 -0.17 -3.84 24.85
CA SER A 380 0.35 -3.77 23.50
C SER A 380 -0.17 -4.96 22.70
N TRP A 381 -0.58 -4.68 21.53
CA TRP A 381 -1.09 -5.62 20.54
C TRP A 381 -0.10 -6.76 20.25
N ALA A 382 1.19 -6.53 20.40
CA ALA A 382 2.24 -7.51 20.22
C ALA A 382 2.03 -8.76 21.09
N GLU A 383 1.68 -8.59 22.35
CA GLU A 383 1.46 -9.70 23.28
C GLU A 383 0.22 -10.53 22.95
N SER A 384 -0.81 -9.91 22.34
CA SER A 384 -2.05 -10.58 21.94
C SER A 384 -1.94 -11.35 20.63
N PHE A 385 -0.95 -11.07 19.80
CA PHE A 385 -0.87 -11.53 18.41
C PHE A 385 0.32 -12.43 18.11
N VAL A 386 1.37 -12.43 18.95
CA VAL A 386 2.52 -13.29 18.77
C VAL A 386 2.31 -14.57 19.59
N HIS A 387 1.87 -15.65 18.92
CA HIS A 387 1.96 -16.95 19.53
C HIS A 387 3.36 -17.51 19.25
N PRO A 388 4.06 -18.10 20.26
CA PRO A 388 5.42 -18.64 20.08
C PRO A 388 5.55 -19.72 19.00
N SER A 389 4.43 -20.31 18.56
CA SER A 389 4.38 -21.29 17.46
C SER A 389 4.25 -20.67 16.08
N ASP A 390 3.90 -19.38 15.98
CA ASP A 390 3.86 -18.70 14.72
C ASP A 390 5.28 -18.18 14.50
N SER A 391 5.96 -18.67 13.48
CA SER A 391 7.34 -18.31 13.13
C SER A 391 7.46 -16.86 12.61
N VAL A 392 6.84 -15.93 13.31
CA VAL A 392 7.09 -14.52 13.13
C VAL A 392 8.41 -14.22 13.82
N GLN A 393 9.48 -14.04 13.06
CA GLN A 393 10.66 -13.40 13.61
C GLN A 393 10.23 -12.00 14.06
N LEU A 394 10.21 -11.81 15.36
CA LEU A 394 10.19 -10.47 15.92
C LEU A 394 11.38 -9.73 15.33
N LEU A 395 11.15 -8.56 14.78
CA LEU A 395 12.20 -7.65 14.37
C LEU A 395 13.17 -7.55 15.55
N SER A 396 14.45 -7.76 15.28
CA SER A 396 15.50 -7.69 16.28
C SER A 396 15.37 -6.35 17.02
N PRO A 397 15.41 -6.32 18.34
CA PRO A 397 15.54 -5.06 19.06
C PRO A 397 16.85 -4.40 18.60
N TYR A 398 16.80 -3.13 18.36
CA TYR A 398 17.95 -2.28 17.97
C TYR A 398 19.10 -2.39 18.95
#